data_65b835f605787e438843900536c5e787
#
_entry.id   65b835f605787e438843900536c5e787
#
_cell.length_a   1.000
_cell.length_b   1.000
_cell.length_c   1.000
_cell.angle_alpha   90.00
_cell.angle_beta   90.00
_cell.angle_gamma   90.00
#
_symmetry.space_group_name_H-M   'P 1'
#
loop_
_entity.id
_entity.type
_entity.pdbx_description
1 polymer ?
#
loop_
_entity_poly.entity_id
_entity_poly.type
_entity_poly.pdbx_seq_one_letter_code
_entity_poly.pdbx_strand_id
1 'polypeptide(L)'
;MINFRELKEKSDFEYIIKWMDRSDSYLFVPSFIKDRENTVESRWNDYENSNKKIFLIEYNGKVVGEVDYDLEFPHLMKNDKKTAWLGIVIGEEEARGNGIGRKAMEFIERKSKEAGVKRVELGCFEMNKIAFELYNKIGFVEIGRIDNMTEYNGKWWQDIRMEKDFE
;
A
#
# COMPACT_ATOMS: atom_id res chain seq x y z
N MET A 1 10.74 -7.08 17.53
CA MET A 1 10.48 -8.20 16.58
C MET A 1 9.38 -7.75 15.63
N ILE A 2 9.52 -8.00 14.32
CA ILE A 2 8.51 -7.68 13.29
C ILE A 2 7.87 -8.99 12.87
N ASN A 3 6.52 -9.00 12.80
CA ASN A 3 5.72 -10.12 12.35
C ASN A 3 4.69 -9.65 11.31
N PHE A 4 4.20 -10.56 10.47
CA PHE A 4 3.18 -10.29 9.47
C PHE A 4 2.08 -11.34 9.59
N ARG A 5 0.85 -10.92 9.83
CA ARG A 5 -0.30 -11.82 9.85
C ARG A 5 -1.34 -11.43 8.80
N GLU A 6 -1.88 -12.41 8.13
CA GLU A 6 -2.96 -12.17 7.17
C GLU A 6 -4.19 -11.58 7.88
N LEU A 7 -4.80 -10.58 7.27
CA LEU A 7 -6.07 -10.03 7.70
C LEU A 7 -7.16 -11.09 7.51
N LYS A 8 -7.82 -11.50 8.59
CA LYS A 8 -8.82 -12.57 8.59
C LYS A 8 -10.13 -12.18 9.27
N GLU A 9 -10.11 -11.14 10.06
CA GLU A 9 -11.24 -10.72 10.86
C GLU A 9 -11.68 -9.30 10.45
N LYS A 10 -12.99 -9.11 10.40
CA LYS A 10 -13.60 -7.83 10.08
C LYS A 10 -13.12 -6.70 10.99
N SER A 11 -12.91 -6.99 12.28
CA SER A 11 -12.38 -6.04 13.26
C SER A 11 -10.97 -5.52 12.93
N ASP A 12 -10.20 -6.23 12.11
CA ASP A 12 -8.88 -5.78 11.67
C ASP A 12 -8.95 -4.47 10.85
N PHE A 13 -10.10 -4.19 10.22
CA PHE A 13 -10.29 -2.93 9.50
C PHE A 13 -10.40 -1.70 10.41
N GLU A 14 -10.60 -1.86 11.72
CA GLU A 14 -10.57 -0.75 12.68
C GLU A 14 -9.20 -0.05 12.68
N TYR A 15 -8.10 -0.80 12.52
CA TYR A 15 -6.76 -0.23 12.39
C TYR A 15 -6.62 0.61 11.11
N ILE A 16 -7.06 0.07 9.99
CA ILE A 16 -6.96 0.72 8.68
C ILE A 16 -7.75 2.03 8.67
N ILE A 17 -8.99 2.00 9.16
CA ILE A 17 -9.84 3.19 9.27
C ILE A 17 -9.22 4.23 10.19
N LYS A 18 -8.72 3.82 11.36
CA LYS A 18 -8.00 4.71 12.26
C LYS A 18 -6.86 5.47 11.56
N TRP A 19 -6.08 4.78 10.74
CA TRP A 19 -4.98 5.43 10.00
C TRP A 19 -5.46 6.34 8.89
N MET A 20 -6.56 6.02 8.23
CA MET A 20 -7.18 6.88 7.21
C MET A 20 -7.67 8.21 7.79
N ASP A 21 -8.07 8.24 9.04
CA ASP A 21 -8.57 9.44 9.74
C ASP A 21 -7.46 10.33 10.31
N ARG A 22 -6.22 9.90 10.27
CA ARG A 22 -5.08 10.69 10.76
C ARG A 22 -4.82 11.92 9.91
N SER A 23 -4.23 12.95 10.53
CA SER A 23 -3.86 14.20 9.85
C SER A 23 -2.80 14.03 8.75
N ASP A 24 -1.96 13.00 8.87
CA ASP A 24 -0.91 12.68 7.89
C ASP A 24 -1.33 11.65 6.83
N SER A 25 -2.58 11.21 6.84
CA SER A 25 -3.11 10.21 5.89
C SER A 25 -3.06 10.66 4.42
N TYR A 26 -2.95 11.97 4.16
CA TYR A 26 -2.76 12.51 2.80
C TYR A 26 -1.51 11.96 2.09
N LEU A 27 -0.53 11.44 2.84
CA LEU A 27 0.67 10.83 2.28
C LEU A 27 0.42 9.48 1.61
N PHE A 28 -0.68 8.80 1.95
CA PHE A 28 -0.95 7.42 1.49
C PHE A 28 -2.41 7.14 1.14
N VAL A 29 -3.35 8.03 1.47
CA VAL A 29 -4.77 7.88 1.13
C VAL A 29 -5.15 8.95 0.11
N PRO A 30 -5.57 8.57 -1.12
CA PRO A 30 -6.08 9.53 -2.09
C PRO A 30 -7.31 10.27 -1.56
N SER A 31 -7.46 11.55 -1.91
CA SER A 31 -8.59 12.37 -1.48
C SER A 31 -9.94 11.73 -1.83
N PHE A 32 -10.09 11.16 -3.04
CA PHE A 32 -11.33 10.52 -3.47
C PHE A 32 -11.70 9.26 -2.65
N ILE A 33 -10.74 8.61 -2.01
CA ILE A 33 -11.00 7.50 -1.08
C ILE A 33 -11.49 8.03 0.26
N LYS A 34 -10.93 9.14 0.73
CA LYS A 34 -11.38 9.78 1.98
C LYS A 34 -12.80 10.33 1.89
N ASP A 35 -13.22 10.75 0.69
CA ASP A 35 -14.57 11.26 0.43
C ASP A 35 -15.65 10.17 0.36
N ARG A 36 -15.25 8.89 0.35
CA ARG A 36 -16.18 7.74 0.37
C ARG A 36 -16.56 7.36 1.79
N GLU A 37 -17.66 6.61 1.91
CA GLU A 37 -17.98 5.93 3.16
C GLU A 37 -16.89 4.89 3.50
N ASN A 38 -16.22 5.09 4.64
CA ASN A 38 -15.14 4.23 5.12
C ASN A 38 -15.52 3.63 6.49
N THR A 39 -16.49 2.74 6.51
CA THR A 39 -16.86 1.95 7.68
C THR A 39 -16.16 0.59 7.66
N VAL A 40 -16.05 -0.06 8.81
CA VAL A 40 -15.54 -1.44 8.92
C VAL A 40 -16.34 -2.36 8.00
N GLU A 41 -17.67 -2.21 7.96
CA GLU A 41 -18.54 -3.02 7.12
C GLU A 41 -18.29 -2.81 5.62
N SER A 42 -18.21 -1.56 5.16
CA SER A 42 -17.96 -1.26 3.75
C SER A 42 -16.61 -1.77 3.29
N ARG A 43 -15.56 -1.58 4.11
CA ARG A 43 -14.19 -2.04 3.79
C ARG A 43 -14.08 -3.56 3.80
N TRP A 44 -14.75 -4.23 4.73
CA TRP A 44 -14.81 -5.68 4.77
C TRP A 44 -15.50 -6.26 3.53
N ASN A 45 -16.64 -5.70 3.14
CA ASN A 45 -17.37 -6.14 1.96
C ASN A 45 -16.54 -5.96 0.68
N ASP A 46 -15.83 -4.83 0.53
CA ASP A 46 -14.93 -4.59 -0.59
C ASP A 46 -13.80 -5.64 -0.64
N TYR A 47 -13.24 -5.95 0.52
CA TYR A 47 -12.15 -6.92 0.64
C TYR A 47 -12.60 -8.34 0.30
N GLU A 48 -13.73 -8.81 0.84
CA GLU A 48 -14.26 -10.15 0.56
C GLU A 48 -14.59 -10.37 -0.92
N ASN A 49 -14.93 -9.30 -1.64
CA ASN A 49 -15.24 -9.34 -3.07
C ASN A 49 -14.03 -8.98 -3.97
N SER A 50 -12.84 -8.98 -3.43
CA SER A 50 -11.60 -8.66 -4.17
C SER A 50 -10.62 -9.85 -4.22
N ASN A 51 -9.64 -9.75 -5.12
CA ASN A 51 -8.47 -10.64 -5.14
C ASN A 51 -7.24 -10.03 -4.41
N LYS A 52 -7.52 -9.12 -3.51
CA LYS A 52 -6.53 -8.48 -2.66
C LYS A 52 -6.19 -9.36 -1.46
N LYS A 53 -4.92 -9.39 -1.08
CA LYS A 53 -4.44 -10.01 0.16
C LYS A 53 -3.77 -8.96 1.02
N ILE A 54 -4.31 -8.77 2.20
CA ILE A 54 -3.82 -7.78 3.18
C ILE A 54 -3.15 -8.53 4.34
N PHE A 55 -1.99 -8.03 4.74
CA PHE A 55 -1.26 -8.49 5.92
C PHE A 55 -1.05 -7.32 6.88
N LEU A 56 -1.44 -7.51 8.13
CA LEU A 56 -1.13 -6.56 9.19
C LEU A 56 0.33 -6.71 9.62
N ILE A 57 0.98 -5.59 9.83
CA ILE A 57 2.36 -5.51 10.30
C ILE A 57 2.34 -5.33 11.81
N GLU A 58 2.93 -6.28 12.51
CA GLU A 58 3.08 -6.24 13.96
C GLU A 58 4.53 -5.90 14.33
N TYR A 59 4.70 -4.94 15.20
CA TYR A 59 6.00 -4.55 15.74
C TYR A 59 5.96 -4.51 17.26
N ASN A 60 6.80 -5.33 17.88
CA ASN A 60 6.86 -5.47 19.34
C ASN A 60 5.47 -5.74 19.98
N GLY A 61 4.67 -6.60 19.35
CA GLY A 61 3.35 -7.02 19.82
C GLY A 61 2.20 -6.04 19.55
N LYS A 62 2.44 -4.98 18.79
CA LYS A 62 1.40 -4.01 18.38
C LYS A 62 1.22 -4.01 16.87
N VAL A 63 -0.02 -3.88 16.41
CA VAL A 63 -0.32 -3.65 14.99
C VAL A 63 0.04 -2.22 14.64
N VAL A 64 0.96 -2.04 13.68
CA VAL A 64 1.54 -0.73 13.34
C VAL A 64 1.36 -0.32 11.88
N GLY A 65 0.89 -1.23 11.03
CA GLY A 65 0.71 -0.95 9.62
C GLY A 65 0.08 -2.11 8.88
N GLU A 66 -0.03 -1.95 7.59
CA GLU A 66 -0.48 -2.99 6.67
C GLU A 66 0.41 -3.03 5.41
N VAL A 67 0.43 -4.18 4.75
CA VAL A 67 1.03 -4.38 3.44
C VAL A 67 0.17 -5.33 2.65
N ASP A 68 -0.01 -5.08 1.37
CA ASP A 68 -0.93 -5.84 0.54
C ASP A 68 -0.45 -6.07 -0.89
N TYR A 69 -1.05 -7.05 -1.57
CA TYR A 69 -1.02 -7.17 -3.01
C TYR A 69 -2.42 -7.41 -3.57
N ASP A 70 -2.66 -6.89 -4.77
CA ASP A 70 -3.89 -7.08 -5.54
C ASP A 70 -3.56 -7.65 -6.92
N LEU A 71 -4.12 -8.82 -7.24
CA LEU A 71 -3.88 -9.51 -8.52
C LEU A 71 -4.77 -9.00 -9.65
N GLU A 72 -5.79 -8.21 -9.35
CA GLU A 72 -6.78 -7.70 -10.31
C GLU A 72 -6.93 -6.18 -10.24
N PHE A 73 -5.86 -5.47 -9.88
CA PHE A 73 -5.90 -4.00 -9.85
C PHE A 73 -6.19 -3.44 -11.25
N PRO A 74 -7.28 -2.66 -11.44
CA PRO A 74 -7.77 -2.30 -12.77
C PRO A 74 -6.97 -1.19 -13.45
N HIS A 75 -6.08 -0.51 -12.74
CA HIS A 75 -5.38 0.69 -13.20
C HIS A 75 -3.86 0.51 -13.32
N LEU A 76 -3.40 -0.70 -13.65
CA LEU A 76 -1.99 -0.94 -13.96
C LEU A 76 -1.58 -0.16 -15.22
N MET A 77 -0.37 0.41 -15.21
CA MET A 77 0.17 1.08 -16.40
C MET A 77 0.60 0.09 -17.48
N LYS A 78 1.01 -1.11 -17.07
CA LYS A 78 1.38 -2.19 -17.99
C LYS A 78 0.66 -3.48 -17.60
N ASN A 79 0.16 -4.20 -18.58
CA ASN A 79 -0.53 -5.47 -18.38
C ASN A 79 0.01 -6.54 -19.36
N ASP A 80 1.31 -6.65 -19.44
CA ASP A 80 2.04 -7.54 -20.35
C ASP A 80 2.43 -8.89 -19.76
N LYS A 81 2.34 -9.03 -18.43
CA LYS A 81 2.60 -10.27 -17.69
C LYS A 81 1.80 -10.29 -16.39
N LYS A 82 1.80 -11.44 -15.69
CA LYS A 82 1.11 -11.56 -14.41
C LYS A 82 1.68 -10.55 -13.41
N THR A 83 0.95 -9.48 -13.18
CA THR A 83 1.34 -8.34 -12.36
C THR A 83 0.45 -8.23 -11.14
N ALA A 84 1.02 -7.88 -9.99
CA ALA A 84 0.28 -7.45 -8.83
C ALA A 84 0.54 -5.96 -8.55
N TRP A 85 -0.50 -5.28 -8.07
CA TRP A 85 -0.37 -3.99 -7.43
C TRP A 85 0.04 -4.19 -5.96
N LEU A 86 0.98 -3.40 -5.47
CA LEU A 86 1.41 -3.42 -4.06
C LEU A 86 0.96 -2.17 -3.34
N GLY A 87 0.51 -2.36 -2.09
CA GLY A 87 0.22 -1.29 -1.14
C GLY A 87 0.99 -1.47 0.16
N ILE A 88 1.36 -0.38 0.80
CA ILE A 88 1.97 -0.38 2.13
C ILE A 88 1.62 0.90 2.89
N VAL A 89 1.25 0.73 4.14
CA VAL A 89 1.04 1.83 5.08
C VAL A 89 1.69 1.48 6.42
N ILE A 90 2.63 2.31 6.88
CA ILE A 90 3.07 2.32 8.28
C ILE A 90 2.21 3.37 9.00
N GLY A 91 1.12 2.90 9.60
CA GLY A 91 0.08 3.76 10.16
C GLY A 91 0.50 4.41 11.47
N GLU A 92 1.23 3.71 12.33
CA GLU A 92 1.70 4.26 13.60
C GLU A 92 3.01 5.03 13.40
N GLU A 93 3.01 6.31 13.78
CA GLU A 93 4.12 7.22 13.54
C GLU A 93 5.41 6.79 14.25
N GLU A 94 5.28 6.31 15.48
CA GLU A 94 6.41 5.82 16.29
C GLU A 94 7.08 4.57 15.71
N ALA A 95 6.42 3.87 14.81
CA ALA A 95 6.97 2.71 14.12
C ALA A 95 7.81 3.10 12.89
N ARG A 96 7.64 4.31 12.36
CA ARG A 96 8.37 4.78 11.19
C ARG A 96 9.85 4.97 11.47
N GLY A 97 10.68 4.90 10.45
CA GLY A 97 12.14 5.07 10.60
C GLY A 97 12.88 3.85 11.19
N ASN A 98 12.17 2.77 11.55
CA ASN A 98 12.74 1.55 12.15
C ASN A 98 13.03 0.43 11.12
N GLY A 99 13.07 0.73 9.83
CA GLY A 99 13.31 -0.25 8.78
C GLY A 99 12.12 -1.15 8.48
N ILE A 100 10.96 -0.92 9.10
CA ILE A 100 9.75 -1.75 8.96
C ILE A 100 9.26 -1.74 7.51
N GLY A 101 9.25 -0.58 6.84
CA GLY A 101 8.81 -0.45 5.46
C GLY A 101 9.61 -1.34 4.52
N ARG A 102 10.93 -1.39 4.66
CA ARG A 102 11.79 -2.27 3.86
C ARG A 102 11.44 -3.74 4.07
N LYS A 103 11.31 -4.19 5.32
CA LYS A 103 10.96 -5.58 5.64
C LYS A 103 9.57 -5.96 5.17
N ALA A 104 8.61 -5.01 5.23
CA ALA A 104 7.27 -5.22 4.71
C ALA A 104 7.29 -5.40 3.18
N MET A 105 8.08 -4.60 2.46
CA MET A 105 8.23 -4.76 1.02
C MET A 105 8.91 -6.09 0.64
N GLU A 106 9.97 -6.49 1.33
CA GLU A 106 10.61 -7.81 1.16
C GLU A 106 9.63 -8.96 1.39
N PHE A 107 8.78 -8.85 2.41
CA PHE A 107 7.74 -9.83 2.71
C PHE A 107 6.68 -9.93 1.60
N ILE A 108 6.14 -8.78 1.15
CA ILE A 108 5.06 -8.80 0.17
C ILE A 108 5.54 -9.18 -1.23
N GLU A 109 6.77 -8.82 -1.61
CA GLU A 109 7.39 -9.30 -2.85
C GLU A 109 7.51 -10.83 -2.85
N ARG A 110 7.93 -11.43 -1.74
CA ARG A 110 7.99 -12.88 -1.59
C ARG A 110 6.59 -13.50 -1.72
N LYS A 111 5.58 -12.95 -1.03
CA LYS A 111 4.19 -13.42 -1.11
C LYS A 111 3.62 -13.33 -2.53
N SER A 112 3.92 -12.26 -3.23
CA SER A 112 3.53 -12.08 -4.62
C SER A 112 4.19 -13.14 -5.53
N LYS A 113 5.46 -13.42 -5.34
CA LYS A 113 6.18 -14.50 -6.07
C LYS A 113 5.57 -15.87 -5.81
N GLU A 114 5.24 -16.18 -4.56
CA GLU A 114 4.53 -17.42 -4.18
C GLU A 114 3.18 -17.56 -4.90
N ALA A 115 2.50 -16.44 -5.18
CA ALA A 115 1.27 -16.39 -5.98
C ALA A 115 1.51 -16.45 -7.51
N GLY A 116 2.76 -16.62 -7.94
CA GLY A 116 3.14 -16.71 -9.36
C GLY A 116 3.23 -15.38 -10.09
N VAL A 117 3.28 -14.27 -9.37
CA VAL A 117 3.48 -12.92 -9.93
C VAL A 117 4.88 -12.80 -10.53
N LYS A 118 4.96 -12.14 -11.69
CA LYS A 118 6.22 -11.92 -12.43
C LYS A 118 6.69 -10.47 -12.40
N ARG A 119 5.79 -9.56 -12.08
CA ARG A 119 6.03 -8.12 -12.04
C ARG A 119 5.15 -7.51 -10.96
N VAL A 120 5.65 -6.49 -10.30
CA VAL A 120 4.87 -5.70 -9.35
C VAL A 120 4.89 -4.23 -9.74
N GLU A 121 3.78 -3.57 -9.46
CA GLU A 121 3.59 -2.13 -9.70
C GLU A 121 3.06 -1.49 -8.42
N LEU A 122 3.46 -0.27 -8.15
CA LEU A 122 2.96 0.52 -7.04
C LEU A 122 2.87 2.01 -7.42
N GLY A 123 2.16 2.77 -6.59
CA GLY A 123 2.07 4.22 -6.68
C GLY A 123 2.63 4.88 -5.43
N CYS A 124 3.17 6.07 -5.63
CA CYS A 124 3.69 6.90 -4.56
C CYS A 124 3.37 8.37 -4.88
N PHE A 125 2.67 9.05 -3.97
CA PHE A 125 2.41 10.47 -4.18
C PHE A 125 3.71 11.26 -4.19
N GLU A 126 3.82 12.18 -5.11
CA GLU A 126 4.98 13.05 -5.34
C GLU A 126 5.51 13.70 -4.05
N MET A 127 4.62 14.01 -3.10
CA MET A 127 4.98 14.60 -1.81
C MET A 127 5.57 13.60 -0.80
N ASN A 128 5.37 12.29 -1.01
CA ASN A 128 5.88 11.24 -0.12
C ASN A 128 7.31 10.83 -0.49
N LYS A 129 8.26 11.74 -0.23
CA LYS A 129 9.68 11.54 -0.59
C LYS A 129 10.29 10.31 0.09
N ILE A 130 9.89 10.01 1.32
CA ILE A 130 10.43 8.87 2.08
C ILE A 130 10.06 7.55 1.41
N ALA A 131 8.81 7.39 0.98
CA ALA A 131 8.38 6.19 0.25
C ALA A 131 9.08 6.08 -1.11
N PHE A 132 9.17 7.17 -1.87
CA PHE A 132 9.86 7.19 -3.16
C PHE A 132 11.33 6.76 -3.04
N GLU A 133 12.06 7.27 -2.05
CA GLU A 133 13.45 6.87 -1.80
C GLU A 133 13.57 5.40 -1.39
N LEU A 134 12.65 4.89 -0.56
CA LEU A 134 12.62 3.49 -0.19
C LEU A 134 12.46 2.60 -1.42
N TYR A 135 11.48 2.90 -2.28
CA TYR A 135 11.22 2.10 -3.47
C TYR A 135 12.41 2.08 -4.44
N ASN A 136 13.03 3.24 -4.68
CA ASN A 136 14.27 3.31 -5.47
C ASN A 136 15.38 2.43 -4.88
N LYS A 137 15.60 2.49 -3.57
CA LYS A 137 16.66 1.71 -2.88
C LYS A 137 16.44 0.19 -2.95
N ILE A 138 15.20 -0.26 -3.07
CA ILE A 138 14.88 -1.70 -3.17
C ILE A 138 14.65 -2.17 -4.60
N GLY A 139 14.95 -1.33 -5.59
CA GLY A 139 15.04 -1.72 -7.00
C GLY A 139 13.81 -1.43 -7.85
N PHE A 140 12.83 -0.66 -7.36
CA PHE A 140 11.76 -0.14 -8.21
C PHE A 140 12.27 0.97 -9.11
N VAL A 141 11.71 1.08 -10.31
CA VAL A 141 11.98 2.13 -11.28
C VAL A 141 10.71 2.86 -11.65
N GLU A 142 10.80 4.17 -11.84
CA GLU A 142 9.68 4.99 -12.30
C GLU A 142 9.31 4.65 -13.73
N ILE A 143 8.00 4.45 -13.99
CA ILE A 143 7.46 4.13 -15.32
C ILE A 143 6.47 5.17 -15.84
N GLY A 144 6.09 6.12 -15.01
CA GLY A 144 5.19 7.19 -15.40
C GLY A 144 4.60 7.91 -14.20
N ARG A 145 3.77 8.90 -14.49
CA ARG A 145 3.05 9.71 -13.50
C ARG A 145 1.62 9.93 -13.92
N ILE A 146 0.72 9.97 -12.96
CA ILE A 146 -0.69 10.31 -13.17
C ILE A 146 -0.95 11.66 -12.53
N ASP A 147 -1.36 12.63 -13.34
CA ASP A 147 -1.69 13.98 -12.90
C ASP A 147 -2.98 14.00 -12.08
N ASN A 148 -3.10 14.99 -11.21
CA ASN A 148 -4.31 15.27 -10.46
C ASN A 148 -4.87 14.03 -9.72
N MET A 149 -3.99 13.23 -9.13
CA MET A 149 -4.39 11.98 -8.45
C MET A 149 -4.99 12.24 -7.08
N THR A 150 -4.45 13.19 -6.35
CA THR A 150 -4.93 13.53 -5.00
C THR A 150 -4.83 15.03 -4.75
N GLU A 151 -5.77 15.55 -3.98
CA GLU A 151 -5.76 16.95 -3.54
C GLU A 151 -5.33 17.03 -2.07
N TYR A 152 -4.41 17.95 -1.79
CA TYR A 152 -4.00 18.29 -0.44
C TYR A 152 -3.60 19.77 -0.35
N ASN A 153 -4.14 20.48 0.64
CA ASN A 153 -3.92 21.92 0.85
C ASN A 153 -4.21 22.78 -0.39
N GLY A 154 -5.32 22.50 -1.09
CA GLY A 154 -5.73 23.23 -2.28
C GLY A 154 -4.86 23.03 -3.51
N LYS A 155 -3.96 22.06 -3.48
CA LYS A 155 -3.10 21.68 -4.61
C LYS A 155 -3.35 20.23 -5.01
N TRP A 156 -3.36 19.98 -6.32
CA TRP A 156 -3.37 18.64 -6.91
C TRP A 156 -1.95 18.11 -7.04
N TRP A 157 -1.79 16.82 -6.68
CA TRP A 157 -0.51 16.13 -6.67
C TRP A 157 -0.53 14.92 -7.60
N GLN A 158 0.63 14.64 -8.20
CA GLN A 158 0.82 13.47 -9.03
C GLN A 158 1.00 12.20 -8.21
N ASP A 159 0.60 11.06 -8.82
CA ASP A 159 1.00 9.72 -8.40
C ASP A 159 2.15 9.24 -9.28
N ILE A 160 3.28 8.95 -8.66
CA ILE A 160 4.45 8.39 -9.34
C ILE A 160 4.26 6.87 -9.39
N ARG A 161 4.21 6.33 -10.61
CA ARG A 161 4.08 4.89 -10.84
C ARG A 161 5.45 4.25 -10.99
N MET A 162 5.65 3.18 -10.25
CA MET A 162 6.91 2.47 -10.21
C MET A 162 6.70 0.97 -10.39
N GLU A 163 7.67 0.30 -11.00
CA GLU A 163 7.63 -1.15 -11.24
C GLU A 163 8.90 -1.85 -10.79
N LYS A 164 8.77 -3.16 -10.57
CA LYS A 164 9.89 -4.08 -10.39
C LYS A 164 9.53 -5.41 -11.03
N ASP A 165 10.40 -5.90 -11.91
CA ASP A 165 10.30 -7.24 -12.47
C ASP A 165 10.90 -8.28 -11.51
N PHE A 166 10.27 -9.43 -11.45
CA PHE A 166 10.84 -10.61 -10.80
C PHE A 166 11.43 -11.52 -11.85
N GLU A 167 12.68 -11.84 -11.68
CA GLU A 167 13.37 -12.82 -12.52
C GLU A 167 12.89 -14.26 -12.27
#